data_3af87cdcbe71615eb0aa1ede2c5ed18e
#
_entry.id   3af87cdcbe71615eb0aa1ede2c5ed18e
#
_cell.length_a   1.000
_cell.length_b   1.000
_cell.length_c   1.000
_cell.angle_alpha   90.00
_cell.angle_beta   90.00
_cell.angle_gamma   90.00
#
_symmetry.space_group_name_H-M   'P 1'
#
loop_
_entity.id
_entity.type
_entity.pdbx_description
1 polymer ?
#
loop_
_entity_poly.entity_id
_entity_poly.type
_entity_poly.pdbx_seq_one_letter_code
_entity_poly.pdbx_strand_id
1 'polypeptide(L)'
;MQLFILDHDPERVPEMLCDAHVRKMCLETAQILSSVIRRQGKKLPPGVPKPYNPNHPVITALDTAQKINWTVRFNTALQREYSRRFGKNHAYSGLTGIYHAALFRPGTRIDPAGWTFARDFKDVEIAEPDIVLAYREYYRHKKKNLRRWHYTGSGEPDWMKVSTNPNFCI
;
A
#
# COMPACT_ATOMS: atom_id res chain seq x y z
N MET A 1 -0.18 -2.82 -10.58
CA MET A 1 -0.25 -1.88 -9.44
C MET A 1 -0.96 -2.55 -8.29
N GLN A 2 -0.50 -2.39 -7.08
CA GLN A 2 -1.06 -3.04 -5.88
C GLN A 2 -0.95 -2.09 -4.69
N LEU A 3 -1.88 -2.18 -3.76
CA LEU A 3 -1.80 -1.53 -2.46
C LEU A 3 -1.79 -2.63 -1.39
N PHE A 4 -0.71 -2.73 -0.62
CA PHE A 4 -0.58 -3.77 0.40
C PHE A 4 -1.16 -3.27 1.73
N ILE A 5 -2.28 -3.85 2.17
CA ILE A 5 -2.91 -3.54 3.46
C ILE A 5 -2.43 -4.58 4.50
N LEU A 6 -1.20 -4.41 4.99
CA LEU A 6 -0.56 -5.37 5.89
C LEU A 6 -0.81 -5.10 7.37
N ASP A 7 -1.38 -3.94 7.69
CA ASP A 7 -1.78 -3.56 9.05
C ASP A 7 -2.97 -2.59 8.98
N HIS A 8 -3.75 -2.52 10.05
CA HIS A 8 -4.82 -1.53 10.20
C HIS A 8 -4.25 -0.10 10.23
N ASP A 9 -3.11 0.08 10.90
CA ASP A 9 -2.40 1.35 10.89
C ASP A 9 -1.52 1.49 9.65
N PRO A 10 -1.83 2.41 8.73
CA PRO A 10 -1.05 2.62 7.52
C PRO A 10 0.40 3.02 7.77
N GLU A 11 0.71 3.57 8.94
CA GLU A 11 2.06 4.02 9.26
C GLU A 11 3.01 2.86 9.60
N ARG A 12 2.47 1.72 10.00
CA ARG A 12 3.24 0.50 10.29
C ARG A 12 3.54 -0.34 9.05
N VAL A 13 2.72 -0.21 8.01
CA VAL A 13 2.84 -1.06 6.81
C VAL A 13 4.20 -0.95 6.11
N PRO A 14 4.81 0.24 5.94
CA PRO A 14 6.10 0.35 5.25
C PRO A 14 7.22 -0.48 5.88
N GLU A 15 7.25 -0.61 7.20
CA GLU A 15 8.24 -1.43 7.91
C GLU A 15 8.12 -2.92 7.58
N MET A 16 6.91 -3.37 7.23
CA MET A 16 6.60 -4.75 6.86
C MET A 16 6.92 -5.08 5.40
N LEU A 17 7.17 -4.06 4.57
CA LEU A 17 7.50 -4.26 3.15
C LEU A 17 8.98 -4.58 2.98
N CYS A 18 9.31 -5.50 2.06
CA CYS A 18 10.69 -5.70 1.63
C CYS A 18 11.20 -4.48 0.84
N ASP A 19 12.52 -4.32 0.75
CA ASP A 19 13.17 -3.16 0.12
C ASP A 19 12.71 -2.91 -1.31
N ALA A 20 12.49 -3.97 -2.09
CA ALA A 20 12.00 -3.86 -3.46
C ALA A 20 10.61 -3.23 -3.50
N HIS A 21 9.73 -3.61 -2.57
CA HIS A 21 8.39 -3.03 -2.47
C HIS A 21 8.41 -1.62 -1.90
N VAL A 22 9.24 -1.29 -0.91
CA VAL A 22 9.38 0.09 -0.44
C VAL A 22 9.74 1.02 -1.59
N ARG A 23 10.73 0.66 -2.42
CA ARG A 23 11.15 1.46 -3.58
C ARG A 23 10.05 1.63 -4.62
N LYS A 24 9.40 0.53 -4.98
CA LYS A 24 8.35 0.50 -5.99
C LYS A 24 7.09 1.25 -5.55
N MET A 25 6.67 1.02 -4.31
CA MET A 25 5.43 1.56 -3.77
C MET A 25 5.45 3.08 -3.60
N CYS A 26 6.62 3.71 -3.42
CA CYS A 26 6.73 5.17 -3.40
C CYS A 26 6.14 5.83 -4.66
N LEU A 27 6.45 5.28 -5.84
CA LEU A 27 5.88 5.75 -7.11
C LEU A 27 4.42 5.28 -7.28
N GLU A 28 4.16 3.99 -7.07
CA GLU A 28 2.83 3.43 -7.33
C GLU A 28 1.75 4.07 -6.46
N THR A 29 2.04 4.32 -5.17
CA THR A 29 1.07 4.98 -4.28
C THR A 29 0.84 6.44 -4.70
N ALA A 30 1.89 7.15 -5.13
CA ALA A 30 1.74 8.49 -5.68
C ALA A 30 0.86 8.49 -6.94
N GLN A 31 1.01 7.52 -7.85
CA GLN A 31 0.16 7.37 -9.04
C GLN A 31 -1.30 7.02 -8.66
N ILE A 32 -1.51 6.19 -7.65
CA ILE A 32 -2.84 5.86 -7.10
C ILE A 32 -3.52 7.16 -6.63
N LEU A 33 -2.83 7.96 -5.80
CA LEU A 33 -3.39 9.21 -5.27
C LEU A 33 -3.66 10.24 -6.37
N SER A 34 -2.79 10.34 -7.38
CA SER A 34 -3.04 11.18 -8.58
C SER A 34 -4.30 10.72 -9.32
N SER A 35 -4.52 9.40 -9.41
CA SER A 35 -5.72 8.83 -10.04
C SER A 35 -6.99 9.14 -9.25
N VAL A 36 -6.92 9.10 -7.91
CA VAL A 36 -8.04 9.49 -7.05
C VAL A 36 -8.39 10.97 -7.22
N ILE A 37 -7.40 11.88 -7.32
CA ILE A 37 -7.62 13.30 -7.59
C ILE A 37 -8.38 13.47 -8.92
N ARG A 38 -7.91 12.81 -9.98
CA ARG A 38 -8.57 12.85 -11.31
C ARG A 38 -9.99 12.30 -11.27
N ARG A 39 -10.20 11.20 -10.57
CA ARG A 39 -11.52 10.58 -10.43
C ARG A 39 -12.52 11.47 -9.70
N GLN A 40 -12.03 12.34 -8.79
CA GLN A 40 -12.85 13.38 -8.14
C GLN A 40 -13.12 14.60 -9.04
N GLY A 41 -12.75 14.55 -10.32
CA GLY A 41 -12.93 15.67 -11.26
C GLY A 41 -11.97 16.85 -11.06
N LYS A 42 -10.98 16.71 -10.16
CA LYS A 42 -10.04 17.78 -9.84
C LYS A 42 -8.87 17.85 -10.83
N LYS A 43 -8.35 19.06 -11.04
CA LYS A 43 -7.11 19.28 -11.78
C LYS A 43 -5.93 18.71 -10.97
N LEU A 44 -5.01 18.03 -11.66
CA LEU A 44 -3.79 17.53 -11.02
C LEU A 44 -2.85 18.68 -10.67
N PRO A 45 -2.34 18.72 -9.44
CA PRO A 45 -1.29 19.66 -9.07
C PRO A 45 -0.02 19.45 -9.90
N PRO A 46 0.82 20.49 -10.10
CA PRO A 46 2.09 20.36 -10.76
C PRO A 46 3.02 19.35 -10.04
N GLY A 47 3.84 18.62 -10.80
CA GLY A 47 4.86 17.72 -10.28
C GLY A 47 4.35 16.34 -9.83
N VAL A 48 3.05 16.11 -9.71
CA VAL A 48 2.53 14.77 -9.38
C VAL A 48 2.71 13.81 -10.58
N PRO A 49 2.97 12.53 -10.33
CA PRO A 49 3.08 11.55 -11.42
C PRO A 49 1.76 11.41 -12.17
N LYS A 50 1.86 11.00 -13.44
CA LYS A 50 0.68 10.74 -14.27
C LYS A 50 -0.24 9.72 -13.57
N PRO A 51 -1.57 9.94 -13.59
CA PRO A 51 -2.52 8.97 -13.10
C PRO A 51 -2.36 7.64 -13.81
N TYR A 52 -2.62 6.57 -13.09
CA TYR A 52 -2.78 5.25 -13.67
C TYR A 52 -4.20 5.07 -14.22
N ASN A 53 -4.50 3.89 -14.76
CA ASN A 53 -5.83 3.56 -15.26
C ASN A 53 -6.91 3.83 -14.19
N PRO A 54 -7.85 4.78 -14.41
CA PRO A 54 -8.85 5.16 -13.41
C PRO A 54 -9.82 4.03 -13.05
N ASN A 55 -9.95 3.03 -13.92
CA ASN A 55 -10.81 1.85 -13.72
C ASN A 55 -10.06 0.67 -13.10
N HIS A 56 -8.81 0.86 -12.69
CA HIS A 56 -8.06 -0.20 -12.01
C HIS A 56 -8.73 -0.56 -10.67
N PRO A 57 -8.91 -1.85 -10.33
CA PRO A 57 -9.62 -2.28 -9.12
C PRO A 57 -9.15 -1.60 -7.83
N VAL A 58 -7.84 -1.40 -7.65
CA VAL A 58 -7.28 -0.69 -6.49
C VAL A 58 -7.76 0.76 -6.42
N ILE A 59 -7.89 1.46 -7.57
CA ILE A 59 -8.32 2.86 -7.61
C ILE A 59 -9.83 2.96 -7.38
N THR A 60 -10.61 2.05 -7.97
CA THR A 60 -12.07 2.02 -7.78
C THR A 60 -12.46 1.66 -6.35
N ALA A 61 -11.65 0.84 -5.69
CA ALA A 61 -11.86 0.48 -4.29
C ALA A 61 -11.59 1.61 -3.30
N LEU A 62 -10.90 2.69 -3.72
CA LEU A 62 -10.72 3.91 -2.90
C LEU A 62 -11.96 4.81 -3.00
N ASP A 63 -13.10 4.32 -2.57
CA ASP A 63 -14.43 4.90 -2.71
C ASP A 63 -14.90 5.70 -1.47
N THR A 64 -14.20 5.56 -0.33
CA THR A 64 -14.53 6.24 0.92
C THR A 64 -13.40 7.15 1.41
N ALA A 65 -13.76 8.16 2.22
CA ALA A 65 -12.77 9.03 2.85
C ALA A 65 -11.81 8.27 3.76
N GLN A 66 -12.26 7.18 4.42
CA GLN A 66 -11.41 6.35 5.27
C GLN A 66 -10.28 5.68 4.46
N LYS A 67 -10.62 5.04 3.35
CA LYS A 67 -9.66 4.34 2.48
C LYS A 67 -8.68 5.33 1.82
N ILE A 68 -9.18 6.51 1.43
CA ILE A 68 -8.34 7.58 0.90
C ILE A 68 -7.39 8.11 1.97
N ASN A 69 -7.87 8.40 3.18
CA ASN A 69 -7.05 8.86 4.30
C ASN A 69 -5.98 7.83 4.68
N TRP A 70 -6.36 6.54 4.73
CA TRP A 70 -5.41 5.45 4.95
C TRP A 70 -4.29 5.48 3.91
N THR A 71 -4.65 5.62 2.63
CA THR A 71 -3.68 5.63 1.53
C THR A 71 -2.77 6.86 1.56
N VAL A 72 -3.30 8.03 1.92
CA VAL A 72 -2.51 9.27 2.09
C VAL A 72 -1.50 9.11 3.22
N ARG A 73 -1.91 8.59 4.38
CA ARG A 73 -1.02 8.32 5.52
C ARG A 73 0.03 7.25 5.16
N PHE A 74 -0.39 6.17 4.51
CA PHE A 74 0.52 5.15 4.02
C PHE A 74 1.59 5.73 3.08
N ASN A 75 1.21 6.58 2.11
CA ASN A 75 2.17 7.23 1.22
C ASN A 75 3.19 8.07 2.01
N THR A 76 2.74 8.84 3.00
CA THR A 76 3.63 9.66 3.85
C THR A 76 4.61 8.80 4.64
N ALA A 77 4.12 7.74 5.28
CA ALA A 77 4.94 6.81 6.04
C ALA A 77 5.94 6.07 5.15
N LEU A 78 5.53 5.70 3.94
CA LEU A 78 6.37 5.02 2.96
C LEU A 78 7.54 5.90 2.48
N GLN A 79 7.32 7.20 2.26
CA GLN A 79 8.38 8.13 1.90
C GLN A 79 9.40 8.30 3.05
N ARG A 80 8.93 8.33 4.30
CA ARG A 80 9.80 8.34 5.49
C ARG A 80 10.62 7.07 5.60
N GLU A 81 9.98 5.92 5.42
CA GLU A 81 10.64 4.61 5.48
C GLU A 81 11.70 4.44 4.38
N TYR A 82 11.39 4.93 3.16
CA TYR A 82 12.38 4.97 2.09
C TYR A 82 13.63 5.75 2.49
N SER A 83 13.43 6.95 3.04
CA SER A 83 14.55 7.80 3.48
C SER A 83 15.34 7.15 4.61
N ARG A 84 14.66 6.52 5.56
CA ARG A 84 15.27 5.80 6.68
C ARG A 84 16.15 4.64 6.20
N ARG A 85 15.64 3.82 5.26
CA ARG A 85 16.38 2.64 4.76
C ARG A 85 17.54 2.99 3.86
N PHE A 86 17.34 3.97 2.98
CA PHE A 86 18.29 4.20 1.87
C PHE A 86 19.11 5.47 2.01
N GLY A 87 18.97 6.21 3.11
CA GLY A 87 19.76 7.43 3.39
C GLY A 87 19.53 8.57 2.41
N LYS A 88 18.45 8.55 1.63
CA LYS A 88 18.12 9.58 0.64
C LYS A 88 16.61 9.69 0.45
N ASN A 89 16.17 10.86 0.00
CA ASN A 89 14.77 11.08 -0.33
C ASN A 89 14.40 10.44 -1.68
N HIS A 90 13.21 9.87 -1.74
CA HIS A 90 12.63 9.44 -3.01
C HIS A 90 12.20 10.67 -3.84
N ALA A 91 12.21 10.55 -5.17
CA ALA A 91 11.83 11.64 -6.08
C ALA A 91 10.44 12.25 -5.80
N TYR A 92 9.53 11.47 -5.22
CA TYR A 92 8.17 11.92 -4.90
C TYR A 92 7.95 12.25 -3.42
N SER A 93 8.99 12.32 -2.59
CA SER A 93 8.85 12.63 -1.16
C SER A 93 8.27 14.03 -0.90
N GLY A 94 8.58 15.00 -1.75
CA GLY A 94 8.04 16.35 -1.66
C GLY A 94 6.53 16.47 -1.96
N LEU A 95 5.89 15.43 -2.45
CA LEU A 95 4.47 15.46 -2.83
C LEU A 95 3.50 15.09 -1.70
N THR A 96 3.98 14.61 -0.56
CA THR A 96 3.15 14.14 0.55
C THR A 96 2.19 15.23 1.04
N GLY A 97 2.67 16.48 1.19
CA GLY A 97 1.85 17.62 1.57
C GLY A 97 0.78 17.96 0.53
N ILE A 98 1.08 17.80 -0.75
CA ILE A 98 0.13 18.02 -1.85
C ILE A 98 -1.02 17.03 -1.78
N TYR A 99 -0.74 15.74 -1.60
CA TYR A 99 -1.77 14.71 -1.46
C TYR A 99 -2.60 14.90 -0.20
N HIS A 100 -1.95 15.28 0.90
CA HIS A 100 -2.63 15.58 2.14
C HIS A 100 -3.63 16.72 1.96
N ALA A 101 -3.21 17.86 1.40
CA ALA A 101 -4.07 19.00 1.14
C ALA A 101 -5.23 18.67 0.18
N ALA A 102 -4.98 17.88 -0.87
CA ALA A 102 -5.97 17.59 -1.90
C ALA A 102 -7.02 16.54 -1.48
N LEU A 103 -6.63 15.56 -0.67
CA LEU A 103 -7.40 14.33 -0.46
C LEU A 103 -7.76 14.05 0.99
N PHE A 104 -6.92 14.45 1.96
CA PHE A 104 -7.14 14.11 3.36
C PHE A 104 -8.40 14.78 3.92
N ARG A 105 -9.16 14.05 4.73
CA ARG A 105 -10.37 14.53 5.41
C ARG A 105 -10.18 14.41 6.91
N PRO A 106 -9.90 15.51 7.63
CA PRO A 106 -9.74 15.50 9.08
C PRO A 106 -10.97 14.91 9.79
N GLY A 107 -10.75 14.28 10.95
CA GLY A 107 -11.84 13.70 11.75
C GLY A 107 -12.37 12.36 11.23
N THR A 108 -11.96 11.90 10.05
CA THR A 108 -12.36 10.59 9.55
C THR A 108 -11.63 9.48 10.30
N ARG A 109 -12.37 8.65 11.04
CA ARG A 109 -11.82 7.43 11.67
C ARG A 109 -11.37 6.47 10.57
N ILE A 110 -10.18 5.90 10.74
CA ILE A 110 -9.64 4.88 9.84
C ILE A 110 -9.76 3.54 10.56
N ASP A 111 -10.55 2.65 10.02
CA ASP A 111 -10.75 1.31 10.55
C ASP A 111 -10.89 0.33 9.36
N PRO A 112 -9.82 -0.38 9.00
CA PRO A 112 -9.86 -1.38 7.92
C PRO A 112 -10.69 -2.62 8.20
N ALA A 113 -11.08 -2.85 9.46
CA ALA A 113 -11.94 -3.97 9.78
C ALA A 113 -13.25 -3.90 8.97
N GLY A 114 -13.58 -4.96 8.29
CA GLY A 114 -14.77 -5.03 7.43
C GLY A 114 -14.68 -4.27 6.09
N TRP A 115 -13.50 -3.75 5.73
CA TRP A 115 -13.37 -3.16 4.39
C TRP A 115 -13.52 -4.20 3.29
N THR A 116 -14.39 -3.90 2.34
CA THR A 116 -14.29 -4.47 1.01
C THR A 116 -13.21 -3.72 0.25
N PHE A 117 -12.13 -4.37 -0.11
CA PHE A 117 -11.05 -3.78 -0.89
C PHE A 117 -10.69 -4.69 -2.08
N ALA A 118 -10.03 -4.12 -3.09
CA ALA A 118 -9.63 -4.89 -4.25
C ALA A 118 -8.70 -6.03 -3.85
N ARG A 119 -9.19 -7.24 -4.02
CA ARG A 119 -8.43 -8.50 -3.87
C ARG A 119 -7.88 -8.92 -5.24
N ASP A 120 -7.16 -8.02 -5.93
CA ASP A 120 -6.48 -8.35 -7.20
C ASP A 120 -5.23 -9.21 -6.89
N PHE A 121 -5.49 -10.35 -6.28
CA PHE A 121 -4.49 -11.35 -5.91
C PHE A 121 -4.21 -12.24 -7.11
N LYS A 122 -3.45 -11.70 -8.06
CA LYS A 122 -3.08 -12.44 -9.27
C LYS A 122 -2.49 -13.79 -8.89
N ASP A 123 -3.00 -14.83 -9.49
CA ASP A 123 -2.53 -16.21 -9.42
C ASP A 123 -2.76 -16.91 -8.06
N VAL A 124 -3.54 -16.31 -7.15
CA VAL A 124 -3.82 -16.89 -5.83
C VAL A 124 -5.25 -16.61 -5.42
N GLU A 125 -6.00 -17.64 -5.08
CA GLU A 125 -7.29 -17.53 -4.42
C GLU A 125 -7.09 -17.51 -2.89
N ILE A 126 -7.59 -16.47 -2.23
CA ILE A 126 -7.48 -16.29 -0.78
C ILE A 126 -8.88 -16.06 -0.24
N ALA A 127 -9.37 -17.02 0.55
CA ALA A 127 -10.70 -16.99 1.13
C ALA A 127 -10.81 -16.20 2.45
N GLU A 128 -9.68 -15.74 3.01
CA GLU A 128 -9.62 -15.01 4.28
C GLU A 128 -10.51 -13.76 4.25
N PRO A 129 -11.53 -13.64 5.14
CA PRO A 129 -12.44 -12.50 5.14
C PRO A 129 -11.80 -11.20 5.61
N ASP A 130 -10.88 -11.26 6.58
CA ASP A 130 -10.17 -10.08 7.06
C ASP A 130 -9.18 -9.58 6.01
N ILE A 131 -9.29 -8.30 5.67
CA ILE A 131 -8.50 -7.72 4.59
C ILE A 131 -7.01 -7.69 4.89
N VAL A 132 -6.62 -7.46 6.14
CA VAL A 132 -5.21 -7.42 6.56
C VAL A 132 -4.61 -8.82 6.51
N LEU A 133 -5.33 -9.81 7.03
CA LEU A 133 -4.88 -11.20 7.00
C LEU A 133 -4.80 -11.73 5.56
N ALA A 134 -5.79 -11.41 4.71
CA ALA A 134 -5.77 -11.75 3.29
C ALA A 134 -4.57 -11.15 2.56
N TYR A 135 -4.24 -9.88 2.82
CA TYR A 135 -3.06 -9.25 2.22
C TYR A 135 -1.74 -9.79 2.78
N ARG A 136 -1.69 -10.19 4.05
CA ARG A 136 -0.52 -10.87 4.63
C ARG A 136 -0.28 -12.24 3.98
N GLU A 137 -1.34 -13.00 3.76
CA GLU A 137 -1.27 -14.27 3.04
C GLU A 137 -0.78 -14.08 1.60
N TYR A 138 -1.39 -13.15 0.87
CA TYR A 138 -0.92 -12.78 -0.46
C TYR A 138 0.54 -12.34 -0.49
N TYR A 139 0.98 -11.60 0.51
CA TYR A 139 2.36 -11.11 0.61
C TYR A 139 3.36 -12.27 0.80
N ARG A 140 2.99 -13.31 1.58
CA ARG A 140 3.78 -14.55 1.69
C ARG A 140 3.93 -15.25 0.33
N HIS A 141 2.86 -15.31 -0.46
CA HIS A 141 2.91 -15.86 -1.81
C HIS A 141 3.84 -15.05 -2.72
N LYS A 142 3.85 -13.73 -2.61
CA LYS A 142 4.77 -12.86 -3.36
C LYS A 142 6.24 -13.16 -3.05
N LYS A 143 6.58 -13.52 -1.82
CA LYS A 143 7.94 -13.87 -1.42
C LYS A 143 8.50 -15.03 -2.26
N LYS A 144 7.68 -16.03 -2.58
CA LYS A 144 8.09 -17.19 -3.38
C LYS A 144 8.57 -16.82 -4.79
N ASN A 145 8.08 -15.71 -5.32
CA ASN A 145 8.31 -15.29 -6.71
C ASN A 145 9.36 -14.17 -6.86
N LEU A 146 9.87 -13.62 -5.77
CA LEU A 146 10.87 -12.56 -5.78
C LEU A 146 12.27 -13.12 -5.48
N ARG A 147 13.19 -12.96 -6.42
CA ARG A 147 14.59 -13.41 -6.26
C ARG A 147 15.35 -12.70 -5.13
N ARG A 148 14.97 -11.48 -4.77
CA ARG A 148 15.62 -10.66 -3.75
C ARG A 148 14.58 -10.18 -2.75
N TRP A 149 14.52 -10.83 -1.61
CA TRP A 149 13.65 -10.49 -0.52
C TRP A 149 14.49 -10.07 0.68
N HIS A 150 14.66 -8.75 0.83
CA HIS A 150 15.55 -8.16 1.82
C HIS A 150 14.86 -7.03 2.59
N TYR A 151 15.26 -6.81 3.85
CA TYR A 151 14.76 -5.77 4.73
C TYR A 151 15.94 -4.98 5.31
N THR A 152 16.26 -3.81 4.75
CA THR A 152 17.32 -2.94 5.27
C THR A 152 16.83 -2.22 6.53
N GLY A 153 17.55 -2.42 7.65
CA GLY A 153 17.28 -1.71 8.91
C GLY A 153 15.97 -2.08 9.62
N SER A 154 15.20 -3.02 9.08
CA SER A 154 14.05 -3.66 9.72
C SER A 154 14.22 -5.16 9.58
N GLY A 155 13.75 -5.94 10.52
CA GLY A 155 13.68 -7.38 10.37
C GLY A 155 12.49 -7.79 9.48
N GLU A 156 12.52 -9.03 8.98
CA GLU A 156 11.33 -9.63 8.40
C GLU A 156 10.23 -9.71 9.46
N PRO A 157 8.98 -9.30 9.17
CA PRO A 157 7.87 -9.36 10.12
C PRO A 157 7.64 -10.80 10.62
N ASP A 158 7.30 -10.96 11.91
CA ASP A 158 7.12 -12.29 12.51
C ASP A 158 6.06 -13.12 11.80
N TRP A 159 4.97 -12.51 11.35
CA TRP A 159 3.92 -13.19 10.59
C TRP A 159 4.40 -13.74 9.23
N MET A 160 5.55 -13.28 8.70
CA MET A 160 6.19 -13.84 7.51
C MET A 160 6.99 -15.11 7.81
N LYS A 161 7.45 -15.29 9.06
CA LYS A 161 8.26 -16.44 9.51
C LYS A 161 7.40 -17.66 9.82
N VAL A 162 6.11 -17.48 10.08
CA VAL A 162 5.19 -18.59 10.39
C VAL A 162 5.03 -19.44 9.14
N SER A 163 5.58 -20.65 9.21
CA SER A 163 5.37 -21.70 8.20
C SER A 163 3.87 -21.93 8.02
N THR A 164 3.43 -21.93 6.78
CA THR A 164 2.09 -22.38 6.40
C THR A 164 1.75 -23.67 7.14
N ASN A 165 0.60 -23.67 7.80
CA ASN A 165 -0.01 -24.84 8.43
C ASN A 165 0.14 -26.06 7.49
N PRO A 166 0.73 -27.20 7.91
CA PRO A 166 0.96 -28.37 7.06
C PRO A 166 -0.34 -29.08 6.62
N ASN A 167 -1.52 -28.55 6.96
CA ASN A 167 -2.82 -29.15 6.68
C ASN A 167 -3.50 -28.66 5.39
N PHE A 168 -2.82 -27.95 4.50
CA PHE A 168 -3.27 -27.72 3.13
C PHE A 168 -2.42 -28.51 2.12
N CYS A 169 -2.34 -29.80 2.33
CA CYS A 169 -2.09 -30.76 1.28
C CYS A 169 -3.40 -31.50 1.03
N ILE A 170 -4.17 -31.05 0.08
CA ILE A 170 -4.96 -31.92 -0.83
C ILE A 170 -5.11 -31.18 -2.14
#